data_23ad4f9e3d57f79139d936b3bf27b285
#
_entry.id   23ad4f9e3d57f79139d936b3bf27b285
#
_cell.length_a   1.000
_cell.length_b   1.000
_cell.length_c   1.000
_cell.angle_alpha   90.00
_cell.angle_beta   90.00
_cell.angle_gamma   90.00
#
_symmetry.space_group_name_H-M   'P 1'
#
loop_
_entity.id
_entity.type
_entity.pdbx_description
1 polymer ?
#
loop_
_entity_poly.entity_id
_entity_poly.type
_entity_poly.pdbx_seq_one_letter_code
_entity_poly.pdbx_strand_id
1 'polypeptide(L)'
;GMVAPLSVHDAIAAAWKIDPVRAELETNQDSADARAKAAQSWFAGGPTLTGDYYDDRISGSNHGYITWQGGVSVPLWLPGQGTATENVAKAEAKTATVRLDVERMSVAVRVVDATGAAIMAMRRQTAALATVAALRRIEADVQRAGHAGEIAVSDQQAVQAQLAQARSEADMAAEEIETTASQLRTLTGLPGVPDITQADEHWLA
;
A
#
# COMPACT_ATOMS: atom_id res chain seq x y z
N GLY A 1 20.54 20.98 -11.88
CA GLY A 1 19.16 21.29 -11.65
C GLY A 1 18.74 20.73 -10.29
N MET A 2 18.35 21.61 -9.38
CA MET A 2 17.80 21.20 -8.07
C MET A 2 16.50 20.45 -8.33
N VAL A 3 16.47 19.16 -8.00
CA VAL A 3 15.22 18.40 -8.01
C VAL A 3 14.36 18.93 -6.86
N ALA A 4 13.11 19.30 -7.14
CA ALA A 4 12.18 19.74 -6.10
C ALA A 4 12.05 18.65 -5.02
N PRO A 5 11.97 19.00 -3.73
CA PRO A 5 11.78 18.00 -2.68
C PRO A 5 10.44 17.28 -2.87
N LEU A 6 10.44 15.97 -2.61
CA LEU A 6 9.23 15.15 -2.68
C LEU A 6 8.19 15.63 -1.66
N SER A 7 6.99 15.98 -2.11
CA SER A 7 5.90 16.34 -1.21
C SER A 7 5.20 15.10 -0.65
N VAL A 8 4.54 15.24 0.50
CA VAL A 8 3.71 14.17 1.09
C VAL A 8 2.58 13.79 0.13
N HIS A 9 1.96 14.77 -0.51
CA HIS A 9 0.91 14.55 -1.51
C HIS A 9 1.41 13.70 -2.67
N ASP A 10 2.59 13.99 -3.24
CA ASP A 10 3.17 13.22 -4.34
C ASP A 10 3.56 11.81 -3.91
N ALA A 11 4.04 11.65 -2.68
CA ALA A 11 4.35 10.34 -2.11
C ALA A 11 3.09 9.48 -1.94
N ILE A 12 2.00 10.05 -1.45
CA ILE A 12 0.70 9.39 -1.32
C ILE A 12 0.15 9.01 -2.69
N ALA A 13 0.21 9.91 -3.68
CA ALA A 13 -0.22 9.64 -5.04
C ALA A 13 0.59 8.50 -5.68
N ALA A 14 1.91 8.47 -5.48
CA ALA A 14 2.77 7.41 -5.96
C ALA A 14 2.46 6.06 -5.31
N ALA A 15 2.26 6.03 -4.00
CA ALA A 15 1.89 4.83 -3.26
C ALA A 15 0.51 4.30 -3.69
N TRP A 16 -0.44 5.18 -3.92
CA TRP A 16 -1.76 4.83 -4.43
C TRP A 16 -1.69 4.18 -5.82
N LYS A 17 -0.85 4.71 -6.70
CA LYS A 17 -0.69 4.20 -8.06
C LYS A 17 -0.18 2.75 -8.11
N ILE A 18 0.66 2.34 -7.17
CA ILE A 18 1.24 0.99 -7.11
C ILE A 18 0.59 0.09 -6.06
N ASP A 19 -0.45 0.57 -5.38
CA ASP A 19 -1.13 -0.20 -4.35
C ASP A 19 -1.81 -1.44 -4.94
N PRO A 20 -1.46 -2.66 -4.50
CA PRO A 20 -2.04 -3.89 -5.04
C PRO A 20 -3.54 -4.04 -4.71
N VAL A 21 -3.96 -3.55 -3.55
CA VAL A 21 -5.38 -3.60 -3.13
C VAL A 21 -6.24 -2.70 -4.00
N ARG A 22 -5.72 -1.55 -4.43
CA ARG A 22 -6.41 -0.66 -5.37
C ARG A 22 -6.82 -1.37 -6.66
N ALA A 23 -5.89 -2.10 -7.27
CA ALA A 23 -6.14 -2.81 -8.53
C ALA A 23 -7.28 -3.84 -8.39
N GLU A 24 -7.30 -4.57 -7.28
CA GLU A 24 -8.36 -5.53 -6.96
C GLU A 24 -9.72 -4.83 -6.76
N LEU A 25 -9.74 -3.74 -5.99
CA LEU A 25 -10.96 -2.99 -5.71
C LEU A 25 -11.52 -2.30 -6.96
N GLU A 26 -10.68 -1.79 -7.85
CA GLU A 26 -11.10 -1.23 -9.14
C GLU A 26 -11.72 -2.30 -10.03
N THR A 27 -11.15 -3.50 -10.08
CA THR A 27 -11.73 -4.63 -10.81
C THR A 27 -13.11 -4.99 -10.25
N ASN A 28 -13.30 -5.01 -8.94
CA ASN A 28 -14.58 -5.26 -8.30
C ASN A 28 -15.62 -4.18 -8.61
N GLN A 29 -15.21 -2.92 -8.65
CA GLN A 29 -16.07 -1.80 -9.04
C GLN A 29 -16.50 -1.92 -10.49
N ASP A 30 -15.60 -2.20 -11.41
CA ASP A 30 -15.90 -2.39 -12.83
C ASP A 30 -16.86 -3.56 -13.05
N SER A 31 -16.68 -4.65 -12.32
CA SER A 31 -17.59 -5.81 -12.37
C SER A 31 -18.99 -5.47 -11.86
N ALA A 32 -19.10 -4.68 -10.78
CA ALA A 32 -20.39 -4.23 -10.24
C ALA A 32 -21.08 -3.27 -11.21
N ASP A 33 -20.35 -2.35 -11.83
CA ASP A 33 -20.88 -1.43 -12.86
C ASP A 33 -21.35 -2.19 -14.10
N ALA A 34 -20.60 -3.19 -14.55
CA ALA A 34 -20.99 -4.04 -15.67
C ALA A 34 -22.28 -4.82 -15.37
N ARG A 35 -22.43 -5.34 -14.16
CA ARG A 35 -23.67 -6.02 -13.73
C ARG A 35 -24.84 -5.07 -13.66
N ALA A 36 -24.65 -3.83 -13.20
CA ALA A 36 -25.70 -2.81 -13.19
C ALA A 36 -26.18 -2.49 -14.61
N LYS A 37 -25.27 -2.32 -15.57
CA LYS A 37 -25.61 -2.12 -16.98
C LYS A 37 -26.34 -3.31 -17.59
N ALA A 38 -25.89 -4.54 -17.29
CA ALA A 38 -26.55 -5.75 -17.76
C ALA A 38 -27.97 -5.88 -17.20
N ALA A 39 -28.21 -5.48 -15.96
CA ALA A 39 -29.52 -5.50 -15.32
C ALA A 39 -30.50 -4.44 -15.90
N GLN A 40 -29.96 -3.38 -16.52
CA GLN A 40 -30.79 -2.38 -17.25
C GLN A 40 -31.27 -2.89 -18.61
N SER A 41 -30.63 -3.94 -19.14
CA SER A 41 -31.05 -4.53 -20.42
C SER A 41 -32.30 -5.39 -20.25
N TRP A 42 -32.95 -5.70 -21.36
CA TRP A 42 -34.13 -6.60 -21.38
C TRP A 42 -33.75 -8.06 -21.11
N PHE A 43 -32.45 -8.38 -21.13
CA PHE A 43 -31.94 -9.72 -21.07
C PHE A 43 -31.21 -9.95 -19.77
N ALA A 44 -31.45 -11.09 -19.11
CA ALA A 44 -30.78 -11.51 -17.90
C ALA A 44 -29.30 -11.93 -18.12
N GLY A 45 -28.93 -12.12 -19.37
CA GLY A 45 -27.56 -12.47 -19.77
C GLY A 45 -27.41 -12.47 -21.28
N GLY A 46 -26.25 -12.83 -21.77
CA GLY A 46 -25.98 -12.96 -23.19
C GLY A 46 -26.75 -14.11 -23.84
N PRO A 47 -27.00 -14.09 -25.17
CA PRO A 47 -27.59 -15.20 -25.88
C PRO A 47 -26.70 -16.45 -25.76
N THR A 48 -27.36 -17.58 -25.51
CA THR A 48 -26.69 -18.90 -25.43
C THR A 48 -27.11 -19.74 -26.63
N LEU A 49 -26.12 -20.27 -27.33
CA LEU A 49 -26.37 -21.22 -28.42
C LEU A 49 -26.32 -22.62 -27.84
N THR A 50 -27.42 -23.35 -27.97
CA THR A 50 -27.51 -24.76 -27.59
C THR A 50 -27.61 -25.63 -28.82
N GLY A 51 -26.89 -26.76 -28.83
CA GLY A 51 -26.98 -27.75 -29.88
C GLY A 51 -26.87 -29.14 -29.28
N ASP A 52 -27.86 -29.96 -29.58
CA ASP A 52 -27.89 -31.36 -29.18
C ASP A 52 -27.80 -32.23 -30.41
N TYR A 53 -26.92 -33.26 -30.32
CA TYR A 53 -26.75 -34.27 -31.37
C TYR A 53 -27.16 -35.62 -30.83
N TYR A 54 -28.15 -36.20 -31.48
CA TYR A 54 -28.61 -37.57 -31.17
C TYR A 54 -28.27 -38.50 -32.32
N ASP A 55 -27.53 -39.59 -32.02
CA ASP A 55 -27.29 -40.65 -32.95
C ASP A 55 -27.92 -41.97 -32.45
N ASP A 56 -29.04 -42.32 -33.07
CA ASP A 56 -29.81 -43.52 -32.69
C ASP A 56 -29.09 -44.85 -33.01
N ARG A 57 -27.96 -44.82 -33.71
CA ARG A 57 -27.16 -46.01 -34.01
C ARG A 57 -26.55 -46.65 -32.78
N ILE A 58 -26.31 -45.87 -31.72
CA ILE A 58 -25.70 -46.34 -30.50
C ILE A 58 -26.70 -46.97 -29.57
N SER A 59 -27.97 -46.57 -29.65
CA SER A 59 -29.06 -47.07 -28.79
C SER A 59 -29.84 -48.27 -29.33
N GLY A 60 -29.37 -48.89 -30.44
CA GLY A 60 -29.92 -50.12 -30.97
C GLY A 60 -31.23 -49.98 -31.72
N SER A 61 -31.69 -48.82 -32.09
CA SER A 61 -32.78 -48.61 -33.00
C SER A 61 -32.33 -48.79 -34.45
N ASN A 62 -33.07 -49.57 -35.21
CA ASN A 62 -32.73 -50.01 -36.57
C ASN A 62 -32.83 -48.94 -37.65
N HIS A 63 -33.05 -47.69 -37.31
CA HIS A 63 -33.38 -46.65 -38.30
C HIS A 63 -32.32 -45.58 -38.54
N GLY A 64 -31.23 -45.53 -37.78
CA GLY A 64 -30.04 -44.71 -38.05
C GLY A 64 -30.34 -43.21 -38.22
N TYR A 65 -31.26 -42.64 -37.49
CA TYR A 65 -31.58 -41.24 -37.55
C TYR A 65 -30.55 -40.42 -36.78
N ILE A 66 -30.00 -39.41 -37.44
CA ILE A 66 -29.21 -38.36 -36.81
C ILE A 66 -30.11 -37.14 -36.68
N THR A 67 -30.41 -36.75 -35.45
CA THR A 67 -31.25 -35.58 -35.20
C THR A 67 -30.38 -34.47 -34.61
N TRP A 68 -30.36 -33.36 -35.28
CA TRP A 68 -29.78 -32.12 -34.75
C TRP A 68 -30.88 -31.27 -34.17
N GLN A 69 -30.76 -30.93 -32.89
CA GLN A 69 -31.55 -29.89 -32.26
C GLN A 69 -30.63 -28.74 -31.92
N GLY A 70 -30.94 -27.59 -32.46
CA GLY A 70 -30.19 -26.37 -32.17
C GLY A 70 -31.16 -25.25 -31.85
N GLY A 71 -30.77 -24.40 -30.96
CA GLY A 71 -31.56 -23.23 -30.60
C GLY A 71 -30.68 -22.14 -30.03
N VAL A 72 -31.18 -20.91 -30.10
CA VAL A 72 -30.61 -19.77 -29.41
C VAL A 72 -31.51 -19.46 -28.24
N SER A 73 -30.96 -19.56 -27.04
CA SER A 73 -31.65 -19.20 -25.81
C SER A 73 -31.21 -17.81 -25.37
N VAL A 74 -32.18 -16.93 -25.15
CA VAL A 74 -31.93 -15.58 -24.66
C VAL A 74 -32.64 -15.46 -23.31
N PRO A 75 -31.90 -15.42 -22.20
CA PRO A 75 -32.50 -15.28 -20.87
C PRO A 75 -33.12 -13.88 -20.73
N LEU A 76 -34.37 -13.86 -20.29
CA LEU A 76 -35.12 -12.64 -20.03
C LEU A 76 -35.36 -12.47 -18.53
N TRP A 77 -35.41 -11.21 -18.09
CA TRP A 77 -35.84 -10.91 -16.73
C TRP A 77 -37.33 -11.22 -16.54
N LEU A 78 -37.65 -11.83 -15.39
CA LEU A 78 -39.04 -11.86 -14.93
C LEU A 78 -39.52 -10.45 -14.54
N PRO A 79 -40.84 -10.17 -14.54
CA PRO A 79 -41.34 -8.86 -14.14
C PRO A 79 -40.79 -8.41 -12.78
N GLY A 80 -40.16 -7.26 -12.75
CA GLY A 80 -39.49 -6.70 -11.55
C GLY A 80 -38.10 -7.27 -11.20
N GLN A 81 -37.72 -8.39 -11.78
CA GLN A 81 -36.42 -9.01 -11.48
C GLN A 81 -35.25 -8.17 -11.98
N GLY A 82 -35.35 -7.60 -13.17
CA GLY A 82 -34.32 -6.71 -13.72
C GLY A 82 -34.10 -5.48 -12.85
N THR A 83 -35.14 -4.86 -12.36
CA THR A 83 -35.07 -3.70 -11.48
C THR A 83 -34.45 -4.05 -10.13
N ALA A 84 -34.84 -5.18 -9.53
CA ALA A 84 -34.24 -5.64 -8.26
C ALA A 84 -32.77 -5.94 -8.43
N THR A 85 -32.38 -6.61 -9.50
CA THR A 85 -30.95 -6.91 -9.80
C THR A 85 -30.17 -5.63 -10.06
N GLU A 86 -30.73 -4.67 -10.77
CA GLU A 86 -30.11 -3.35 -10.97
C GLU A 86 -29.89 -2.63 -9.66
N ASN A 87 -30.86 -2.61 -8.75
CA ASN A 87 -30.71 -1.97 -7.44
C ASN A 87 -29.63 -2.61 -6.58
N VAL A 88 -29.54 -3.95 -6.57
CA VAL A 88 -28.48 -4.68 -5.89
C VAL A 88 -27.11 -4.34 -6.49
N ALA A 89 -26.99 -4.36 -7.82
CA ALA A 89 -25.75 -4.05 -8.50
C ALA A 89 -25.30 -2.60 -8.29
N LYS A 90 -26.23 -1.64 -8.27
CA LYS A 90 -25.93 -0.24 -7.91
C LYS A 90 -25.44 -0.09 -6.48
N ALA A 91 -26.05 -0.81 -5.53
CA ALA A 91 -25.62 -0.82 -4.15
C ALA A 91 -24.22 -1.43 -3.99
N GLU A 92 -23.91 -2.51 -4.72
CA GLU A 92 -22.58 -3.12 -4.76
C GLU A 92 -21.54 -2.16 -5.36
N ALA A 93 -21.87 -1.45 -6.45
CA ALA A 93 -20.99 -0.45 -7.05
C ALA A 93 -20.71 0.70 -6.09
N LYS A 94 -21.71 1.17 -5.36
CA LYS A 94 -21.53 2.19 -4.32
C LYS A 94 -20.65 1.71 -3.18
N THR A 95 -20.82 0.46 -2.73
CA THR A 95 -19.98 -0.17 -1.71
C THR A 95 -18.54 -0.28 -2.20
N ALA A 96 -18.33 -0.67 -3.46
CA ALA A 96 -17.00 -0.75 -4.06
C ALA A 96 -16.31 0.62 -4.11
N THR A 97 -17.03 1.68 -4.43
CA THR A 97 -16.51 3.06 -4.39
C THR A 97 -16.09 3.47 -2.98
N VAL A 98 -16.92 3.18 -1.97
CA VAL A 98 -16.59 3.46 -0.56
C VAL A 98 -15.34 2.68 -0.13
N ARG A 99 -15.21 1.43 -0.53
CA ARG A 99 -14.01 0.62 -0.24
C ARG A 99 -12.75 1.21 -0.86
N LEU A 100 -12.83 1.74 -2.09
CA LEU A 100 -11.71 2.45 -2.72
C LEU A 100 -11.31 3.70 -1.93
N ASP A 101 -12.28 4.48 -1.46
CA ASP A 101 -12.02 5.67 -0.65
C ASP A 101 -11.36 5.30 0.68
N VAL A 102 -11.82 4.23 1.34
CA VAL A 102 -11.22 3.71 2.59
C VAL A 102 -9.80 3.23 2.34
N GLU A 103 -9.53 2.52 1.24
CA GLU A 103 -8.19 2.06 0.89
C GLU A 103 -7.25 3.24 0.60
N ARG A 104 -7.74 4.26 -0.09
CA ARG A 104 -6.98 5.49 -0.34
C ARG A 104 -6.56 6.18 0.96
N MET A 105 -7.46 6.25 1.93
CA MET A 105 -7.15 6.76 3.27
C MET A 105 -6.11 5.88 3.98
N SER A 106 -6.25 4.57 3.88
CA SER A 106 -5.29 3.60 4.44
C SER A 106 -3.89 3.78 3.85
N VAL A 107 -3.78 3.96 2.54
CA VAL A 107 -2.51 4.25 1.87
C VAL A 107 -1.91 5.57 2.36
N ALA A 108 -2.73 6.62 2.46
CA ALA A 108 -2.29 7.92 2.96
C ALA A 108 -1.73 7.82 4.39
N VAL A 109 -2.41 7.12 5.28
CA VAL A 109 -1.96 6.89 6.66
C VAL A 109 -0.64 6.11 6.68
N ARG A 110 -0.51 5.06 5.89
CA ARG A 110 0.75 4.29 5.79
C ARG A 110 1.93 5.14 5.32
N VAL A 111 1.71 6.02 4.33
CA VAL A 111 2.75 6.93 3.83
C VAL A 111 3.14 7.95 4.91
N VAL A 112 2.18 8.54 5.60
CA VAL A 112 2.44 9.50 6.67
C VAL A 112 3.19 8.84 7.83
N ASP A 113 2.78 7.66 8.25
CA ASP A 113 3.44 6.91 9.33
C ASP A 113 4.88 6.52 8.94
N ALA A 114 5.09 6.01 7.73
CA ALA A 114 6.41 5.66 7.23
C ALA A 114 7.33 6.88 7.09
N THR A 115 6.78 8.01 6.66
CA THR A 115 7.50 9.29 6.60
C THR A 115 7.89 9.77 7.99
N GLY A 116 6.98 9.70 8.94
CA GLY A 116 7.24 10.05 10.34
C GLY A 116 8.35 9.19 10.95
N ALA A 117 8.31 7.89 10.72
CA ALA A 117 9.35 6.97 11.19
C ALA A 117 10.73 7.29 10.60
N ALA A 118 10.80 7.62 9.30
CA ALA A 118 12.04 8.00 8.64
C ALA A 118 12.62 9.31 9.21
N ILE A 119 11.77 10.30 9.45
CA ILE A 119 12.19 11.58 10.02
C ILE A 119 12.65 11.41 11.46
N MET A 120 11.96 10.60 12.26
CA MET A 120 12.38 10.29 13.62
C MET A 120 13.74 9.60 13.68
N ALA A 121 14.01 8.66 12.77
CA ALA A 121 15.29 8.00 12.65
C ALA A 121 16.43 9.00 12.36
N MET A 122 16.21 9.92 11.43
CA MET A 122 17.18 10.97 11.10
C MET A 122 17.44 11.89 12.29
N ARG A 123 16.41 12.30 13.02
CA ARG A 123 16.53 13.14 14.21
C ARG A 123 17.25 12.44 15.36
N ARG A 124 16.98 11.14 15.56
CA ARG A 124 17.68 10.31 16.56
C ARG A 124 19.17 10.23 16.25
N GLN A 125 19.54 10.02 14.97
CA GLN A 125 20.94 10.02 14.56
C GLN A 125 21.60 11.37 14.85
N THR A 126 20.97 12.47 14.48
CA THR A 126 21.50 13.82 14.73
C THR A 126 21.74 14.05 16.23
N ALA A 127 20.77 13.68 17.07
CA ALA A 127 20.90 13.80 18.52
C ALA A 127 22.02 12.90 19.08
N ALA A 128 22.09 11.65 18.63
CA ALA A 128 23.12 10.71 19.07
C ALA A 128 24.54 11.17 18.66
N LEU A 129 24.70 11.67 17.44
CA LEU A 129 25.98 12.23 16.99
C LEU A 129 26.38 13.49 17.76
N ALA A 130 25.43 14.35 18.12
CA ALA A 130 25.69 15.50 18.99
C ALA A 130 26.15 15.06 20.38
N THR A 131 25.54 14.02 20.94
CA THR A 131 25.96 13.43 22.22
C THR A 131 27.37 12.82 22.13
N VAL A 132 27.66 12.11 21.04
CA VAL A 132 29.02 11.58 20.78
C VAL A 132 30.04 12.70 20.75
N ALA A 133 29.77 13.80 20.05
CA ALA A 133 30.67 14.94 19.96
C ALA A 133 30.90 15.60 21.33
N ALA A 134 29.85 15.77 22.14
CA ALA A 134 29.97 16.31 23.50
C ALA A 134 30.78 15.40 24.42
N LEU A 135 30.53 14.09 24.38
CA LEU A 135 31.25 13.11 25.21
C LEU A 135 32.70 12.95 24.80
N ARG A 136 33.03 13.09 23.51
CA ARG A 136 34.42 13.11 23.05
C ARG A 136 35.22 14.28 23.64
N ARG A 137 34.59 15.45 23.74
CA ARG A 137 35.24 16.63 24.40
C ARG A 137 35.44 16.37 25.87
N ILE A 138 34.45 15.82 26.55
CA ILE A 138 34.54 15.45 27.98
C ILE A 138 35.66 14.38 28.19
N GLU A 139 35.67 13.36 27.33
CA GLU A 139 36.73 12.32 27.38
C GLU A 139 38.12 12.92 27.25
N ALA A 140 38.34 13.84 26.30
CA ALA A 140 39.62 14.49 26.11
C ALA A 140 40.02 15.31 27.34
N ASP A 141 39.09 16.02 27.96
CA ASP A 141 39.30 16.79 29.17
C ASP A 141 39.62 15.88 30.39
N VAL A 142 38.86 14.79 30.52
CA VAL A 142 39.04 13.79 31.58
C VAL A 142 40.37 13.07 31.44
N GLN A 143 40.79 12.71 30.21
CA GLN A 143 42.12 12.12 29.98
C GLN A 143 43.24 13.05 30.35
N ARG A 144 43.15 14.33 30.03
CA ARG A 144 44.16 15.33 30.43
C ARG A 144 44.25 15.48 31.94
N ALA A 145 43.09 15.57 32.60
CA ALA A 145 43.03 15.64 34.08
C ALA A 145 43.51 14.33 34.73
N GLY A 146 43.25 13.17 34.13
CA GLY A 146 43.73 11.87 34.57
C GLY A 146 45.25 11.74 34.50
N HIS A 147 45.85 12.23 33.41
CA HIS A 147 47.33 12.28 33.28
C HIS A 147 47.96 13.23 34.29
N ALA A 148 47.28 14.27 34.67
CA ALA A 148 47.72 15.18 35.76
C ALA A 148 47.48 14.62 37.18
N GLY A 149 46.83 13.45 37.29
CA GLY A 149 46.50 12.82 38.59
C GLY A 149 45.31 13.45 39.30
N GLU A 150 44.52 14.28 38.62
CA GLU A 150 43.39 15.03 39.19
C GLU A 150 42.09 14.23 39.21
N ILE A 151 41.96 13.18 38.40
CA ILE A 151 40.72 12.38 38.23
C ILE A 151 41.05 10.90 38.39
N ALA A 152 40.18 10.16 39.07
CA ALA A 152 40.26 8.72 39.25
C ALA A 152 40.08 7.95 37.92
N VAL A 153 40.77 6.81 37.80
CA VAL A 153 40.66 5.91 36.63
C VAL A 153 39.21 5.45 36.41
N SER A 154 38.48 5.22 37.51
CA SER A 154 37.05 4.83 37.42
C SER A 154 36.17 5.88 36.75
N ASP A 155 36.44 7.18 36.94
CA ASP A 155 35.74 8.27 36.32
C ASP A 155 36.06 8.36 34.80
N GLN A 156 37.33 8.11 34.44
CA GLN A 156 37.76 8.01 33.03
C GLN A 156 37.03 6.84 32.33
N GLN A 157 36.94 5.68 32.96
CA GLN A 157 36.26 4.50 32.43
C GLN A 157 34.76 4.73 32.29
N ALA A 158 34.14 5.47 33.23
CA ALA A 158 32.72 5.82 33.15
C ALA A 158 32.41 6.68 31.93
N VAL A 159 33.23 7.68 31.63
CA VAL A 159 33.08 8.53 30.44
C VAL A 159 33.29 7.71 29.16
N GLN A 160 34.29 6.82 29.13
CA GLN A 160 34.51 5.92 27.98
C GLN A 160 33.30 5.00 27.72
N ALA A 161 32.70 4.47 28.79
CA ALA A 161 31.48 3.63 28.68
C ALA A 161 30.32 4.43 28.14
N GLN A 162 30.10 5.66 28.59
CA GLN A 162 29.05 6.55 28.07
C GLN A 162 29.29 6.90 26.60
N LEU A 163 30.51 7.16 26.18
CA LEU A 163 30.85 7.41 24.79
C LEU A 163 30.59 6.18 23.92
N ALA A 164 30.95 4.99 24.38
CA ALA A 164 30.66 3.74 23.68
C ALA A 164 29.14 3.52 23.51
N GLN A 165 28.36 3.81 24.56
CA GLN A 165 26.92 3.76 24.52
C GLN A 165 26.34 4.74 23.47
N ALA A 166 26.81 5.99 23.48
CA ALA A 166 26.34 7.00 22.52
C ALA A 166 26.69 6.64 21.07
N ARG A 167 27.87 6.06 20.85
CA ARG A 167 28.25 5.55 19.51
C ARG A 167 27.35 4.41 19.05
N SER A 168 27.02 3.49 19.96
CA SER A 168 26.09 2.40 19.66
C SER A 168 24.71 2.92 19.29
N GLU A 169 24.21 3.92 20.00
CA GLU A 169 22.93 4.56 19.69
C GLU A 169 22.95 5.26 18.31
N ALA A 170 24.06 5.92 17.98
CA ALA A 170 24.22 6.54 16.65
C ALA A 170 24.24 5.50 15.54
N ASP A 171 24.90 4.37 15.74
CA ASP A 171 24.95 3.26 14.77
C ASP A 171 23.56 2.62 14.58
N MET A 172 22.82 2.38 15.67
CA MET A 172 21.45 1.87 15.59
C MET A 172 20.52 2.86 14.86
N ALA A 173 20.67 4.15 15.09
CA ALA A 173 19.89 5.16 14.37
C ALA A 173 20.23 5.19 12.87
N ALA A 174 21.50 4.98 12.50
CA ALA A 174 21.91 4.86 11.11
C ALA A 174 21.25 3.66 10.41
N GLU A 175 21.19 2.51 11.08
CA GLU A 175 20.48 1.33 10.57
C GLU A 175 18.98 1.58 10.43
N GLU A 176 18.37 2.25 11.38
CA GLU A 176 16.95 2.61 11.34
C GLU A 176 16.63 3.57 10.18
N ILE A 177 17.53 4.51 9.86
CA ILE A 177 17.42 5.38 8.68
C ILE A 177 17.35 4.53 7.40
N GLU A 178 18.25 3.57 7.23
CA GLU A 178 18.26 2.69 6.05
C GLU A 178 16.99 1.83 5.96
N THR A 179 16.54 1.28 7.08
CA THR A 179 15.34 0.45 7.15
C THR A 179 14.09 1.26 6.80
N THR A 180 13.94 2.44 7.39
CA THR A 180 12.77 3.31 7.14
C THR A 180 12.77 3.89 5.73
N ALA A 181 13.92 4.23 5.18
CA ALA A 181 14.05 4.67 3.79
C ALA A 181 13.68 3.55 2.81
N SER A 182 14.08 2.31 3.09
CA SER A 182 13.72 1.15 2.29
C SER A 182 12.22 0.86 2.34
N GLN A 183 11.60 0.97 3.49
CA GLN A 183 10.14 0.80 3.65
C GLN A 183 9.38 1.86 2.86
N LEU A 184 9.79 3.12 2.92
CA LEU A 184 9.19 4.19 2.11
C LEU A 184 9.34 3.93 0.62
N ARG A 185 10.51 3.51 0.17
CA ARG A 185 10.75 3.19 -1.25
C ARG A 185 9.86 2.05 -1.73
N THR A 186 9.70 1.02 -0.92
CA THR A 186 8.78 -0.09 -1.23
C THR A 186 7.34 0.38 -1.31
N LEU A 187 6.92 1.26 -0.41
CA LEU A 187 5.56 1.76 -0.33
C LEU A 187 5.22 2.74 -1.47
N THR A 188 6.14 3.65 -1.81
CA THR A 188 5.90 4.71 -2.80
C THR A 188 6.46 4.41 -4.19
N GLY A 189 7.44 3.52 -4.29
CA GLY A 189 8.21 3.29 -5.50
C GLY A 189 9.16 4.44 -5.86
N LEU A 190 9.29 5.44 -5.00
CA LEU A 190 10.12 6.62 -5.21
C LEU A 190 11.28 6.67 -4.23
N PRO A 191 12.45 7.19 -4.65
CA PRO A 191 13.55 7.47 -3.73
C PRO A 191 13.26 8.71 -2.90
N GLY A 192 13.83 8.75 -1.70
CA GLY A 192 13.78 9.92 -0.83
C GLY A 192 12.66 9.88 0.21
N VAL A 193 12.78 10.81 1.17
CA VAL A 193 11.82 11.00 2.25
C VAL A 193 11.00 12.27 1.95
N PRO A 194 9.65 12.20 2.03
CA PRO A 194 8.83 13.38 1.84
C PRO A 194 9.14 14.51 2.82
N ASP A 195 9.07 15.75 2.33
CA ASP A 195 9.23 16.93 3.17
C ASP A 195 7.88 17.30 3.80
N ILE A 196 7.77 17.13 5.11
CA ILE A 196 6.58 17.49 5.89
C ILE A 196 6.52 18.97 6.29
N THR A 197 7.59 19.73 6.05
CA THR A 197 7.63 21.16 6.41
C THR A 197 6.82 22.02 5.45
N GLN A 198 6.55 21.52 4.24
CA GLN A 198 5.62 22.13 3.30
C GLN A 198 4.21 21.61 3.63
N ALA A 199 3.53 22.33 4.49
CA ALA A 199 2.13 22.08 4.79
C ALA A 199 1.28 22.36 3.54
N ASP A 200 1.01 21.29 2.78
CA ASP A 200 -0.03 21.32 1.77
C ASP A 200 -1.34 20.93 2.48
N GLU A 201 -2.27 21.87 2.60
CA GLU A 201 -3.57 21.66 3.24
C GLU A 201 -4.44 20.63 2.49
N HIS A 202 -3.97 20.13 1.34
CA HIS A 202 -4.70 19.24 0.43
C HIS A 202 -4.09 17.84 0.31
N TRP A 203 -3.61 17.27 1.39
CA TRP A 203 -2.99 15.93 1.36
C TRP A 203 -3.89 14.83 0.77
N LEU A 204 -5.19 15.01 0.90
CA LEU A 204 -6.22 14.01 0.59
C LEU A 204 -7.05 14.35 -0.66
N ALA A 205 -6.71 15.40 -1.35
CA ALA A 205 -7.43 15.81 -2.56
C ALA A 205 -7.09 14.96 -3.80
#